data_0ebfcd9f403ca2059d6cb314fdd682a1
#
_entry.id   0ebfcd9f403ca2059d6cb314fdd682a1
#
_cell.length_a   1.000
_cell.length_b   1.000
_cell.length_c   1.000
_cell.angle_alpha   90.00
_cell.angle_beta   90.00
_cell.angle_gamma   90.00
#
_symmetry.space_group_name_H-M   'P 1'
#
loop_
_entity.id
_entity.type
_entity.pdbx_description
1 polymer ?
#
loop_
_entity_poly.entity_id
_entity_poly.type
_entity_poly.pdbx_seq_one_letter_code
_entity_poly.pdbx_strand_id
1 'polypeptide(L)'
;MEFNVVNLSGTAVSYNLSHVGMTESVSTSDPTHVAETGQLLDGGIKAEKVGGNGSLNGSKVTVDANGTLKVKVTYTLTNKDKSLIDSLFPYGMYVEGFIKLTAENSEEIDLNVPFLAFFGDWTQAPMFDKTYYEAAVLDGAAKWQ
;
A
#
# COMPACT_ATOMS: atom_id res chain seq x y z
N MET A 1 -5.52 -1.03 8.72
CA MET A 1 -4.90 0.04 9.54
C MET A 1 -5.97 0.85 10.24
N GLU A 2 -5.63 1.50 11.36
CA GLU A 2 -6.52 2.43 12.06
C GLU A 2 -5.78 3.75 12.27
N PHE A 3 -6.50 4.86 12.14
CA PHE A 3 -5.97 6.20 12.40
C PHE A 3 -7.04 7.15 12.88
N ASN A 4 -6.62 8.25 13.47
CA ASN A 4 -7.51 9.32 13.94
C ASN A 4 -7.42 10.51 12.99
N VAL A 5 -8.58 11.05 12.64
CA VAL A 5 -8.69 12.36 11.98
C VAL A 5 -9.15 13.36 13.04
N VAL A 6 -8.33 14.36 13.29
CA VAL A 6 -8.57 15.37 14.33
C VAL A 6 -8.95 16.69 13.67
N ASN A 7 -10.08 17.24 14.02
CA ASN A 7 -10.53 18.55 13.59
C ASN A 7 -10.37 19.55 14.76
N LEU A 8 -9.47 20.52 14.58
CA LEU A 8 -9.21 21.56 15.57
C LEU A 8 -10.01 22.83 15.32
N SER A 9 -10.82 22.86 14.24
CA SER A 9 -11.64 24.03 13.90
C SER A 9 -12.98 24.01 14.66
N GLY A 10 -13.61 25.16 14.79
CA GLY A 10 -14.94 25.32 15.39
C GLY A 10 -16.11 24.92 14.48
N THR A 11 -15.82 24.36 13.28
CA THR A 11 -16.83 23.91 12.31
C THR A 11 -16.50 22.48 11.88
N ALA A 12 -17.52 21.72 11.45
CA ALA A 12 -17.30 20.39 10.92
C ALA A 12 -16.53 20.45 9.59
N VAL A 13 -15.61 19.48 9.38
CA VAL A 13 -14.82 19.38 8.15
C VAL A 13 -15.10 18.05 7.47
N SER A 14 -15.24 18.07 6.15
CA SER A 14 -15.53 16.88 5.34
C SER A 14 -14.41 16.60 4.33
N TYR A 15 -14.11 15.32 4.16
CA TYR A 15 -13.11 14.80 3.24
C TYR A 15 -13.69 13.70 2.36
N ASN A 16 -13.17 13.59 1.14
CA ASN A 16 -13.37 12.44 0.28
C ASN A 16 -12.20 11.49 0.42
N LEU A 17 -12.49 10.24 0.84
CA LEU A 17 -11.51 9.19 1.01
C LEU A 17 -11.21 8.52 -0.34
N SER A 18 -9.96 8.42 -0.68
CA SER A 18 -9.43 7.69 -1.83
C SER A 18 -8.14 6.97 -1.46
N HIS A 19 -7.55 6.25 -2.40
CA HIS A 19 -6.31 5.54 -2.16
C HIS A 19 -5.46 5.42 -3.41
N VAL A 20 -4.19 5.14 -3.21
CA VAL A 20 -3.24 4.65 -4.20
C VAL A 20 -2.50 3.49 -3.58
N GLY A 21 -2.43 2.36 -4.28
CA GLY A 21 -1.61 1.21 -3.90
C GLY A 21 -0.63 0.88 -5.02
N MET A 22 0.57 0.50 -4.66
CA MET A 22 1.62 0.14 -5.60
C MET A 22 2.54 -0.94 -5.02
N THR A 23 3.26 -1.59 -5.89
CA THR A 23 4.36 -2.51 -5.56
C THR A 23 5.57 -2.16 -6.41
N GLU A 24 6.68 -2.82 -6.16
CA GLU A 24 7.87 -2.69 -7.00
C GLU A 24 7.63 -3.23 -8.42
N SER A 25 8.38 -2.72 -9.37
CA SER A 25 8.48 -3.30 -10.71
C SER A 25 9.90 -3.81 -10.96
N VAL A 26 10.06 -4.67 -11.95
CA VAL A 26 11.38 -5.14 -12.37
C VAL A 26 11.85 -4.38 -13.61
N SER A 27 13.16 -4.25 -13.75
CA SER A 27 13.76 -3.63 -14.92
C SER A 27 13.43 -4.45 -16.18
N THR A 28 13.06 -3.77 -17.27
CA THR A 28 12.82 -4.42 -18.56
C THR A 28 14.09 -4.91 -19.24
N SER A 29 15.23 -4.31 -18.91
CA SER A 29 16.54 -4.68 -19.44
C SER A 29 17.24 -5.77 -18.61
N ASP A 30 16.95 -5.83 -17.32
CA ASP A 30 17.48 -6.82 -16.40
C ASP A 30 16.43 -7.17 -15.32
N PRO A 31 15.65 -8.23 -15.54
CA PRO A 31 14.57 -8.61 -14.62
C PRO A 31 15.04 -9.12 -13.24
N THR A 32 16.35 -9.24 -13.02
CA THR A 32 16.93 -9.54 -11.70
C THR A 32 17.05 -8.31 -10.81
N HIS A 33 16.82 -7.11 -11.36
CA HIS A 33 16.87 -5.85 -10.64
C HIS A 33 15.50 -5.20 -10.56
N VAL A 34 15.20 -4.63 -9.40
CA VAL A 34 14.03 -3.80 -9.20
C VAL A 34 14.18 -2.50 -10.00
N ALA A 35 13.10 -2.08 -10.68
CA ALA A 35 13.11 -0.80 -11.39
C ALA A 35 12.84 0.35 -10.42
N GLU A 36 13.28 1.55 -10.77
CA GLU A 36 13.05 2.76 -9.96
C GLU A 36 11.59 3.24 -9.94
N THR A 37 10.73 2.64 -10.76
CA THR A 37 9.31 3.00 -10.87
C THR A 37 8.42 1.95 -10.25
N GLY A 38 7.50 2.36 -9.39
CA GLY A 38 6.49 1.47 -8.82
C GLY A 38 5.44 1.03 -9.84
N GLN A 39 4.89 -0.14 -9.63
CA GLN A 39 3.77 -0.70 -10.39
C GLN A 39 2.45 -0.43 -9.64
N LEU A 40 1.51 0.30 -10.25
CA LEU A 40 0.19 0.52 -9.68
C LEU A 40 -0.59 -0.79 -9.56
N LEU A 41 -1.33 -0.91 -8.46
CA LEU A 41 -2.19 -2.05 -8.16
C LEU A 41 -3.67 -1.66 -8.26
N ASP A 42 -4.51 -2.63 -8.61
CA ASP A 42 -5.97 -2.47 -8.75
C ASP A 42 -6.72 -2.71 -7.41
N GLY A 43 -5.99 -2.91 -6.32
CA GLY A 43 -6.56 -3.15 -5.00
C GLY A 43 -7.52 -2.06 -4.55
N GLY A 44 -8.45 -2.43 -3.69
CA GLY A 44 -9.49 -1.54 -3.19
C GLY A 44 -9.42 -1.32 -1.68
N ILE A 45 -10.11 -0.29 -1.20
CA ILE A 45 -10.26 -0.03 0.23
C ILE A 45 -11.69 -0.22 0.69
N LYS A 46 -11.82 -0.69 1.95
CA LYS A 46 -13.03 -0.60 2.75
C LYS A 46 -12.73 0.23 3.98
N ALA A 47 -13.55 1.25 4.23
CA ALA A 47 -13.41 2.10 5.39
C ALA A 47 -14.60 1.91 6.35
N GLU A 48 -14.33 1.96 7.66
CA GLU A 48 -15.31 1.80 8.72
C GLU A 48 -15.04 2.81 9.84
N LYS A 49 -16.09 3.43 10.36
CA LYS A 49 -15.98 4.22 11.59
C LYS A 49 -15.82 3.27 12.77
N VAL A 50 -14.76 3.46 13.56
CA VAL A 50 -14.51 2.67 14.78
C VAL A 50 -14.98 3.42 16.02
N GLY A 51 -14.94 4.77 15.99
CA GLY A 51 -15.38 5.57 17.13
C GLY A 51 -15.20 7.07 16.89
N GLY A 52 -15.50 7.87 17.91
CA GLY A 52 -15.29 9.33 17.89
C GLY A 52 -16.44 10.13 17.30
N ASN A 53 -16.17 11.42 17.05
CA ASN A 53 -17.13 12.47 16.73
C ASN A 53 -17.13 12.74 15.22
N GLY A 54 -18.20 12.38 14.54
CA GLY A 54 -18.35 12.54 13.11
C GLY A 54 -19.01 11.34 12.45
N SER A 55 -18.93 11.26 11.14
CA SER A 55 -19.57 10.21 10.34
C SER A 55 -18.68 9.71 9.22
N LEU A 56 -18.96 8.50 8.76
CA LEU A 56 -18.38 7.90 7.55
C LEU A 56 -19.51 7.32 6.72
N ASN A 57 -19.73 7.88 5.55
CA ASN A 57 -20.77 7.45 4.61
C ASN A 57 -20.15 7.20 3.24
N GLY A 58 -19.96 5.92 2.90
CA GLY A 58 -19.22 5.55 1.71
C GLY A 58 -17.76 6.03 1.78
N SER A 59 -17.37 6.92 0.86
CA SER A 59 -16.05 7.57 0.86
C SER A 59 -16.02 8.91 1.59
N LYS A 60 -17.16 9.42 2.04
CA LYS A 60 -17.24 10.72 2.71
C LYS A 60 -16.98 10.57 4.21
N VAL A 61 -15.93 11.22 4.67
CA VAL A 61 -15.51 11.32 6.07
C VAL A 61 -15.85 12.71 6.57
N THR A 62 -16.69 12.83 7.61
CA THR A 62 -16.98 14.12 8.25
C THR A 62 -16.56 14.06 9.71
N VAL A 63 -15.76 15.02 10.14
CA VAL A 63 -15.31 15.18 11.52
C VAL A 63 -15.97 16.40 12.13
N ASP A 64 -16.66 16.21 13.25
CA ASP A 64 -17.37 17.29 13.94
C ASP A 64 -16.40 18.38 14.42
N ALA A 65 -16.94 19.57 14.70
CA ALA A 65 -16.17 20.70 15.24
C ALA A 65 -15.43 20.28 16.52
N ASN A 66 -14.13 20.59 16.61
CA ASN A 66 -13.25 20.21 17.73
C ASN A 66 -13.30 18.71 18.06
N GLY A 67 -13.64 17.86 17.08
CA GLY A 67 -13.84 16.43 17.24
C GLY A 67 -12.67 15.60 16.76
N THR A 68 -12.69 14.32 17.11
CA THR A 68 -11.79 13.30 16.62
C THR A 68 -12.59 12.12 16.13
N LEU A 69 -12.35 11.70 14.88
CA LEU A 69 -12.98 10.51 14.30
C LEU A 69 -11.94 9.41 14.13
N LYS A 70 -12.20 8.23 14.68
CA LYS A 70 -11.35 7.05 14.48
C LYS A 70 -11.86 6.23 13.30
N VAL A 71 -11.02 6.03 12.30
CA VAL A 71 -11.33 5.31 11.06
C VAL A 71 -10.43 4.07 10.96
N LYS A 72 -11.04 2.95 10.59
CA LYS A 72 -10.33 1.73 10.18
C LYS A 72 -10.43 1.60 8.67
N VAL A 73 -9.29 1.44 8.00
CA VAL A 73 -9.22 1.17 6.57
C VAL A 73 -8.58 -0.19 6.34
N THR A 74 -9.23 -1.02 5.52
CA THR A 74 -8.71 -2.30 5.03
C THR A 74 -8.43 -2.16 3.55
N TYR A 75 -7.16 -2.34 3.15
CA TYR A 75 -6.76 -2.44 1.75
C TYR A 75 -6.74 -3.91 1.34
N THR A 76 -7.32 -4.22 0.19
CA THR A 76 -7.42 -5.61 -0.31
C THR A 76 -6.87 -5.68 -1.73
N LEU A 77 -5.88 -6.54 -1.93
CA LEU A 77 -5.35 -6.87 -3.26
C LEU A 77 -6.36 -7.66 -4.06
N THR A 78 -6.48 -7.36 -5.35
CA THR A 78 -7.23 -8.19 -6.30
C THR A 78 -6.47 -9.49 -6.61
N ASN A 79 -7.14 -10.46 -7.23
CA ASN A 79 -6.46 -11.66 -7.70
C ASN A 79 -5.45 -11.34 -8.81
N LYS A 80 -5.71 -10.30 -9.61
CA LYS A 80 -4.78 -9.81 -10.63
C LYS A 80 -3.51 -9.25 -10.00
N ASP A 81 -3.63 -8.44 -8.94
CA ASP A 81 -2.47 -7.90 -8.20
C ASP A 81 -1.62 -9.00 -7.60
N LYS A 82 -2.27 -9.98 -6.96
CA LYS A 82 -1.57 -11.13 -6.35
C LYS A 82 -0.81 -11.93 -7.41
N SER A 83 -1.45 -12.23 -8.55
CA SER A 83 -0.80 -12.95 -9.64
C SER A 83 0.36 -12.16 -10.25
N LEU A 84 0.24 -10.84 -10.34
CA LEU A 84 1.32 -9.97 -10.80
C LEU A 84 2.52 -10.06 -9.85
N ILE A 85 2.29 -9.89 -8.56
CA ILE A 85 3.36 -9.94 -7.55
C ILE A 85 4.03 -11.31 -7.54
N ASP A 86 3.25 -12.41 -7.52
CA ASP A 86 3.78 -13.78 -7.53
C ASP A 86 4.62 -14.07 -8.79
N SER A 87 4.25 -13.47 -9.94
CA SER A 87 4.99 -13.67 -11.19
C SER A 87 6.34 -12.94 -11.23
N LEU A 88 6.44 -11.80 -10.54
CA LEU A 88 7.64 -10.97 -10.51
C LEU A 88 8.55 -11.30 -9.32
N PHE A 89 7.96 -11.68 -8.18
CA PHE A 89 8.64 -11.83 -6.90
C PHE A 89 8.23 -13.13 -6.21
N PRO A 90 8.94 -14.25 -6.49
CA PRO A 90 8.56 -15.58 -5.99
C PRO A 90 8.46 -15.71 -4.48
N TYR A 91 9.15 -14.84 -3.74
CA TYR A 91 9.16 -14.81 -2.27
C TYR A 91 8.27 -13.74 -1.67
N GLY A 92 7.49 -13.04 -2.51
CA GLY A 92 6.67 -11.92 -2.12
C GLY A 92 7.36 -10.57 -2.29
N MET A 93 6.58 -9.50 -2.09
CA MET A 93 7.04 -8.13 -2.22
C MET A 93 6.21 -7.19 -1.34
N TYR A 94 6.77 -6.03 -1.07
CA TYR A 94 6.08 -4.96 -0.37
C TYR A 94 4.95 -4.38 -1.23
N VAL A 95 3.87 -4.04 -0.54
CA VAL A 95 2.75 -3.28 -1.06
C VAL A 95 2.67 -2.01 -0.24
N GLU A 96 2.77 -0.88 -0.90
CA GLU A 96 2.78 0.43 -0.27
C GLU A 96 1.77 1.36 -0.92
N GLY A 97 1.53 2.49 -0.28
CA GLY A 97 0.66 3.50 -0.85
C GLY A 97 0.19 4.52 0.16
N PHE A 98 -0.90 5.19 -0.22
CA PHE A 98 -1.50 6.25 0.57
C PHE A 98 -3.01 6.10 0.64
N ILE A 99 -3.55 6.30 1.84
CA ILE A 99 -4.94 6.66 2.04
C ILE A 99 -5.02 8.17 1.99
N LYS A 100 -5.79 8.71 1.05
CA LYS A 100 -5.92 10.16 0.82
C LYS A 100 -7.25 10.64 1.32
N LEU A 101 -7.26 11.74 2.03
CA LEU A 101 -8.44 12.48 2.44
C LEU A 101 -8.38 13.84 1.77
N THR A 102 -9.12 14.01 0.69
CA THR A 102 -9.20 15.27 -0.05
C THR A 102 -10.31 16.12 0.54
N ALA A 103 -9.97 17.32 0.98
CA ALA A 103 -10.90 18.23 1.60
C ALA A 103 -11.99 18.67 0.61
N GLU A 104 -13.24 18.70 1.05
CA GLU A 104 -14.35 19.23 0.24
C GLU A 104 -14.30 20.76 0.11
N ASN A 105 -13.76 21.42 1.13
CA ASN A 105 -13.56 22.88 1.13
C ASN A 105 -12.10 23.19 0.75
N SER A 106 -11.91 24.03 -0.26
CA SER A 106 -10.58 24.43 -0.75
C SER A 106 -9.74 25.25 0.25
N GLU A 107 -10.32 25.71 1.34
CA GLU A 107 -9.61 26.36 2.44
C GLU A 107 -9.00 25.36 3.44
N GLU A 108 -9.39 24.10 3.37
CA GLU A 108 -8.88 23.03 4.22
C GLU A 108 -7.75 22.25 3.53
N ILE A 109 -6.91 21.62 4.33
CA ILE A 109 -5.73 20.93 3.85
C ILE A 109 -6.06 19.46 3.55
N ASP A 110 -5.63 18.96 2.39
CA ASP A 110 -5.65 17.53 2.07
C ASP A 110 -4.71 16.77 3.01
N LEU A 111 -5.15 15.57 3.42
CA LEU A 111 -4.39 14.71 4.31
C LEU A 111 -4.03 13.41 3.62
N ASN A 112 -2.86 12.85 3.98
CA ASN A 112 -2.41 11.56 3.50
C ASN A 112 -1.94 10.69 4.66
N VAL A 113 -2.32 9.40 4.63
CA VAL A 113 -1.83 8.39 5.57
C VAL A 113 -1.10 7.33 4.76
N PRO A 114 0.23 7.23 4.87
CA PRO A 114 0.99 6.19 4.18
C PRO A 114 0.73 4.83 4.80
N PHE A 115 0.81 3.78 3.98
CA PHE A 115 0.81 2.41 4.45
C PHE A 115 1.89 1.59 3.77
N LEU A 116 2.38 0.59 4.50
CA LEU A 116 3.30 -0.42 4.01
C LEU A 116 2.82 -1.79 4.52
N ALA A 117 2.74 -2.74 3.63
CA ALA A 117 2.42 -4.14 3.92
C ALA A 117 3.34 -5.06 3.13
N PHE A 118 3.33 -6.34 3.45
CA PHE A 118 4.04 -7.35 2.69
C PHE A 118 3.04 -8.41 2.20
N PHE A 119 3.11 -8.73 0.93
CA PHE A 119 2.39 -9.85 0.33
C PHE A 119 3.36 -10.97 0.00
N GLY A 120 3.21 -12.10 0.65
CA GLY A 120 4.07 -13.26 0.52
C GLY A 120 4.34 -13.94 1.87
N ASP A 121 5.29 -14.86 1.87
CA ASP A 121 5.73 -15.58 3.06
C ASP A 121 7.21 -15.30 3.34
N TRP A 122 7.48 -14.53 4.39
CA TRP A 122 8.83 -14.19 4.82
C TRP A 122 9.72 -15.41 5.12
N THR A 123 9.11 -16.57 5.43
CA THR A 123 9.86 -17.78 5.78
C THR A 123 10.39 -18.52 4.55
N GLN A 124 9.89 -18.20 3.36
CA GLN A 124 10.30 -18.83 2.12
C GLN A 124 11.54 -18.18 1.49
N ALA A 125 11.81 -16.93 1.81
CA ALA A 125 13.02 -16.26 1.34
C ALA A 125 14.25 -16.89 2.00
N PRO A 126 15.28 -17.29 1.22
CA PRO A 126 16.51 -17.81 1.79
C PRO A 126 17.18 -16.71 2.63
N MET A 127 17.69 -17.09 3.82
CA MET A 127 18.38 -16.16 4.72
C MET A 127 19.70 -15.66 4.13
N PHE A 128 20.32 -16.44 3.26
CA PHE A 128 21.54 -16.12 2.55
C PHE A 128 21.33 -16.28 1.05
N ASP A 129 21.91 -15.39 0.29
CA ASP A 129 21.99 -15.54 -1.16
C ASP A 129 22.74 -16.83 -1.51
N LYS A 130 22.37 -17.41 -2.64
CA LYS A 130 23.12 -18.54 -3.17
C LYS A 130 24.56 -18.12 -3.43
N THR A 131 25.48 -19.02 -3.10
CA THR A 131 26.88 -18.81 -3.48
C THR A 131 26.98 -18.81 -5.01
N TYR A 132 28.02 -18.16 -5.53
CA TYR A 132 28.29 -18.19 -6.98
C TYR A 132 28.37 -19.63 -7.53
N TYR A 133 28.93 -20.55 -6.77
CA TYR A 133 29.03 -21.97 -7.15
C TYR A 133 27.65 -22.61 -7.25
N GLU A 134 26.75 -22.38 -6.29
CA GLU A 134 25.39 -22.92 -6.32
C GLU A 134 24.60 -22.36 -7.49
N ALA A 135 24.63 -21.06 -7.70
CA ALA A 135 23.94 -20.41 -8.81
C ALA A 135 24.51 -20.81 -10.18
N ALA A 136 25.84 -20.89 -10.28
CA ALA A 136 26.51 -21.13 -11.54
C ALA A 136 26.56 -22.61 -11.92
N VAL A 137 26.81 -23.49 -10.97
CA VAL A 137 27.08 -24.92 -11.24
C VAL A 137 25.85 -25.78 -11.00
N LEU A 138 25.17 -25.61 -9.87
CA LEU A 138 24.03 -26.46 -9.51
C LEU A 138 22.76 -26.07 -10.23
N ASP A 139 22.50 -24.77 -10.40
CA ASP A 139 21.32 -24.27 -11.10
C ASP A 139 21.53 -24.10 -12.61
N GLY A 140 22.75 -24.31 -13.11
CA GLY A 140 23.08 -24.21 -14.53
C GLY A 140 22.98 -22.79 -15.11
N ALA A 141 22.93 -21.77 -14.26
CA ALA A 141 22.73 -20.37 -14.67
C ALA A 141 23.98 -19.71 -15.25
N ALA A 142 25.18 -20.21 -14.98
CA ALA A 142 26.41 -19.68 -15.57
C ALA A 142 26.90 -20.58 -16.67
N LYS A 143 26.99 -20.02 -17.89
CA LYS A 143 27.87 -20.53 -18.92
C LYS A 143 29.24 -20.00 -18.61
N TRP A 144 30.21 -20.85 -18.35
CA TRP A 144 31.60 -20.49 -18.30
C TRP A 144 31.96 -19.88 -19.67
N GLN A 145 32.30 -18.62 -19.70
CA GLN A 145 32.97 -17.98 -20.84
C GLN A 145 34.44 -18.01 -20.61
#